data_e7e02726a65571c7601fd57b7f154852
#
_entry.id   e7e02726a65571c7601fd57b7f154852
#
_cell.length_a   1.000
_cell.length_b   1.000
_cell.length_c   1.000
_cell.angle_alpha   90.00
_cell.angle_beta   90.00
_cell.angle_gamma   90.00
#
_symmetry.space_group_name_H-M   'P 1'
#
loop_
_entity.id
_entity.type
_entity.pdbx_description
1 polymer ?
#
loop_
_entity_poly.entity_id
_entity_poly.type
_entity_poly.pdbx_seq_one_letter_code
_entity_poly.pdbx_strand_id
1 'polypeptide(L)'
;MRLRGKIDRVDLYEDEEHVYVKVIDYKTGAKAFQLGEMYHGLQLQLIVYLNAVMEMEEQKHPEKEIVPAGIFYYQMKDPFVEKEVRENLGEKAVLKELKPDGIVNSSEEVITHLDRSFSGNSDVIPVGRNKDQSLSKTSKVLSGRGFNTLSEYKIGRAHV
;
A
#
# COMPACT_ATOMS: atom_id res chain seq x y z
N MET A 1 -16.64 -16.92 12.61
CA MET A 1 -15.19 -16.86 12.92
C MET A 1 -14.87 -15.44 13.40
N ARG A 2 -14.31 -15.28 14.58
CA ARG A 2 -13.97 -13.96 15.13
C ARG A 2 -12.48 -13.70 14.86
N LEU A 3 -12.16 -12.90 13.86
CA LEU A 3 -10.80 -12.46 13.59
C LEU A 3 -10.41 -11.36 14.60
N ARG A 4 -9.29 -11.53 15.28
CA ARG A 4 -8.67 -10.52 16.11
C ARG A 4 -7.33 -10.14 15.50
N GLY A 5 -7.11 -8.86 15.27
CA GLY A 5 -5.86 -8.32 14.76
C GLY A 5 -5.69 -6.87 15.17
N LYS A 6 -4.46 -6.39 15.08
CA LYS A 6 -4.11 -4.99 15.31
C LYS A 6 -3.57 -4.43 13.99
N ILE A 7 -4.18 -3.35 13.53
CA ILE A 7 -3.68 -2.58 12.38
C ILE A 7 -2.72 -1.53 12.94
N ASP A 8 -1.50 -1.47 12.40
CA ASP A 8 -0.51 -0.52 12.90
C ASP A 8 -0.87 0.91 12.52
N ARG A 9 -1.27 1.13 11.26
CA ARG A 9 -1.71 2.45 10.80
C ARG A 9 -2.68 2.35 9.62
N VAL A 10 -3.68 3.22 9.65
CA VAL A 10 -4.61 3.48 8.54
C VAL A 10 -4.59 4.96 8.23
N ASP A 11 -4.36 5.30 6.98
CA ASP A 11 -4.50 6.67 6.48
C ASP A 11 -5.76 6.74 5.60
N LEU A 12 -6.59 7.74 5.85
CA LEU A 12 -7.79 8.03 5.09
C LEU A 12 -7.65 9.39 4.42
N TYR A 13 -8.08 9.47 3.17
CA TYR A 13 -8.32 10.72 2.47
C TYR A 13 -9.75 10.73 1.96
N GLU A 14 -10.47 11.80 2.20
CA GLU A 14 -11.89 11.95 1.87
C GLU A 14 -12.07 13.18 0.97
N ASP A 15 -12.80 12.99 -0.13
CA ASP A 15 -13.34 14.06 -0.96
C ASP A 15 -14.87 14.02 -0.95
N GLU A 16 -15.55 14.72 -1.87
CA GLU A 16 -17.01 14.79 -1.91
C GLU A 16 -17.67 13.45 -2.24
N GLU A 17 -17.02 12.61 -3.07
CA GLU A 17 -17.60 11.39 -3.63
C GLU A 17 -16.92 10.12 -3.13
N HIS A 18 -15.67 10.22 -2.62
CA HIS A 18 -14.83 9.06 -2.30
C HIS A 18 -14.23 9.13 -0.90
N VAL A 19 -13.94 7.94 -0.36
CA VAL A 19 -13.03 7.74 0.76
C VAL A 19 -11.92 6.79 0.31
N TYR A 20 -10.69 7.27 0.29
CA TYR A 20 -9.51 6.49 -0.07
C TYR A 20 -8.88 5.89 1.16
N VAL A 21 -8.64 4.59 1.14
CA VAL A 21 -8.12 3.82 2.28
C VAL A 21 -6.71 3.30 1.98
N LYS A 22 -5.76 3.63 2.84
CA LYS A 22 -4.39 3.14 2.81
C LYS A 22 -4.07 2.45 4.13
N VAL A 23 -3.61 1.21 4.06
CA VAL A 23 -3.23 0.41 5.23
C VAL A 23 -1.72 0.23 5.26
N ILE A 24 -1.13 0.43 6.43
CA ILE A 24 0.31 0.37 6.64
C ILE A 24 0.60 -0.61 7.77
N ASP A 25 1.60 -1.45 7.54
CA ASP A 25 2.15 -2.37 8.53
C ASP A 25 3.65 -2.12 8.69
N TYR A 26 4.12 -2.01 9.93
CA TYR A 26 5.53 -1.81 10.24
C TYR A 26 6.19 -3.16 10.49
N LYS A 27 7.25 -3.47 9.74
CA LYS A 27 8.00 -4.72 9.85
C LYS A 27 9.43 -4.50 10.30
N THR A 28 9.87 -5.34 11.22
CA THR A 28 11.29 -5.49 11.55
C THR A 28 11.88 -6.61 10.69
N GLY A 29 13.06 -6.37 10.10
CA GLY A 29 13.75 -7.34 9.26
C GLY A 29 13.66 -7.06 7.75
N ALA A 30 14.30 -7.93 6.94
CA ALA A 30 14.55 -7.71 5.51
C ALA A 30 13.46 -8.27 4.58
N LYS A 31 12.20 -8.31 4.99
CA LYS A 31 11.12 -8.90 4.19
C LYS A 31 10.51 -7.88 3.23
N ALA A 32 10.77 -8.05 1.94
CA ALA A 32 10.11 -7.28 0.89
C ALA A 32 8.70 -7.82 0.61
N PHE A 33 7.80 -6.92 0.26
CA PHE A 33 6.46 -7.27 -0.20
C PHE A 33 6.52 -7.76 -1.65
N GLN A 34 6.00 -8.94 -1.92
CA GLN A 34 5.92 -9.51 -3.27
C GLN A 34 4.48 -9.91 -3.59
N LEU A 35 3.99 -9.51 -4.77
CA LEU A 35 2.62 -9.83 -5.21
C LEU A 35 2.35 -11.34 -5.24
N GLY A 36 3.35 -12.16 -5.64
CA GLY A 36 3.25 -13.61 -5.64
C GLY A 36 3.04 -14.21 -4.24
N GLU A 37 3.60 -13.61 -3.21
CA GLU A 37 3.46 -14.09 -1.82
C GLU A 37 2.04 -13.86 -1.27
N MET A 38 1.27 -12.91 -1.81
CA MET A 38 -0.14 -12.72 -1.46
C MET A 38 -0.97 -13.97 -1.73
N TYR A 39 -0.67 -14.67 -2.83
CA TYR A 39 -1.33 -15.93 -3.17
C TYR A 39 -0.94 -17.07 -2.23
N HIS A 40 0.23 -17.02 -1.62
CA HIS A 40 0.71 -18.01 -0.65
C HIS A 40 0.26 -17.72 0.80
N GLY A 41 -0.50 -16.66 1.02
CA GLY A 41 -1.10 -16.36 2.32
C GLY A 41 -0.23 -15.58 3.30
N LEU A 42 1.06 -15.38 3.01
CA LEU A 42 2.00 -14.66 3.90
C LEU A 42 1.66 -13.17 4.06
N GLN A 43 1.01 -12.58 3.07
CA GLN A 43 0.58 -11.18 3.04
C GLN A 43 -0.94 -11.01 3.26
N LEU A 44 -1.60 -12.10 3.66
CA LEU A 44 -3.05 -12.15 3.88
C LEU A 44 -3.53 -11.11 4.88
N GLN A 45 -2.73 -10.85 5.89
CA GLN A 45 -3.06 -9.92 6.97
C GLN A 45 -3.39 -8.51 6.47
N LEU A 46 -2.60 -7.96 5.56
CA LEU A 46 -2.84 -6.60 5.02
C LEU A 46 -4.11 -6.52 4.19
N ILE A 47 -4.41 -7.54 3.40
CA ILE A 47 -5.65 -7.59 2.62
C ILE A 47 -6.87 -7.71 3.54
N VAL A 48 -6.80 -8.53 4.57
CA VAL A 48 -7.87 -8.65 5.56
C VAL A 48 -8.09 -7.32 6.28
N TYR A 49 -7.02 -6.63 6.65
CA TYR A 49 -7.11 -5.33 7.29
C TYR A 49 -7.70 -4.26 6.36
N LEU A 50 -7.26 -4.22 5.11
CA LEU A 50 -7.82 -3.30 4.12
C LEU A 50 -9.34 -3.50 3.96
N ASN A 51 -9.78 -4.76 3.82
CA ASN A 51 -11.20 -5.08 3.69
C ASN A 51 -12.01 -4.69 4.92
N ALA A 52 -11.49 -4.97 6.11
CA ALA A 52 -12.16 -4.62 7.36
C ALA A 52 -12.33 -3.10 7.48
N VAL A 53 -11.30 -2.31 7.12
CA VAL A 53 -11.37 -0.85 7.14
C VAL A 53 -12.33 -0.34 6.07
N MET A 54 -12.29 -0.87 4.85
CA MET A 54 -13.21 -0.49 3.78
C MET A 54 -14.67 -0.73 4.17
N GLU A 55 -14.98 -1.88 4.75
CA GLU A 55 -16.32 -2.21 5.25
C GLU A 55 -16.77 -1.24 6.36
N MET A 56 -15.88 -0.88 7.29
CA MET A 56 -16.17 0.12 8.32
C MET A 56 -16.46 1.49 7.71
N GLU A 57 -15.69 1.92 6.71
CA GLU A 57 -15.88 3.21 6.06
C GLU A 57 -17.15 3.23 5.18
N GLU A 58 -17.53 2.12 4.55
CA GLU A 58 -18.82 1.97 3.85
C GLU A 58 -20.01 2.20 4.78
N GLN A 59 -19.94 1.69 6.01
CA GLN A 59 -20.99 1.90 7.02
C GLN A 59 -21.06 3.36 7.50
N LYS A 60 -19.92 4.04 7.59
CA LYS A 60 -19.86 5.45 8.01
C LYS A 60 -20.27 6.43 6.91
N HIS A 61 -19.96 6.08 5.66
CA HIS A 61 -20.15 6.90 4.47
C HIS A 61 -20.94 6.15 3.40
N PRO A 62 -22.23 5.81 3.64
CA PRO A 62 -23.03 5.04 2.68
C PRO A 62 -23.28 5.78 1.36
N GLU A 63 -23.05 7.09 1.33
CA GLU A 63 -23.18 7.97 0.16
C GLU A 63 -21.90 8.09 -0.68
N LYS A 64 -20.78 7.57 -0.19
CA LYS A 64 -19.47 7.67 -0.85
C LYS A 64 -18.96 6.33 -1.35
N GLU A 65 -18.18 6.36 -2.41
CA GLU A 65 -17.44 5.21 -2.87
C GLU A 65 -16.18 5.02 -2.01
N ILE A 66 -15.97 3.82 -1.50
CA ILE A 66 -14.76 3.49 -0.74
C ILE A 66 -13.73 2.86 -1.68
N VAL A 67 -12.59 3.52 -1.81
CA VAL A 67 -11.55 3.17 -2.79
C VAL A 67 -10.30 2.64 -2.06
N PRO A 68 -9.83 1.43 -2.38
CA PRO A 68 -8.56 0.94 -1.86
C PRO A 68 -7.42 1.73 -2.52
N ALA A 69 -6.70 2.55 -1.77
CA ALA A 69 -5.57 3.31 -2.30
C ALA A 69 -4.29 2.48 -2.34
N GLY A 70 -4.08 1.63 -1.36
CA GLY A 70 -2.92 0.74 -1.32
C GLY A 70 -2.71 0.08 0.02
N ILE A 71 -1.80 -0.88 -0.01
CA ILE A 71 -1.29 -1.59 1.17
C ILE A 71 0.23 -1.46 1.18
N PHE A 72 0.81 -1.14 2.34
CA PHE A 72 2.21 -0.79 2.45
C PHE A 72 2.89 -1.48 3.62
N TYR A 73 4.17 -1.79 3.44
CA TYR A 73 5.09 -2.14 4.49
C TYR A 73 6.14 -1.05 4.67
N TYR A 74 6.31 -0.60 5.90
CA TYR A 74 7.47 0.17 6.30
C TYR A 74 8.45 -0.77 6.99
N GLN A 75 9.65 -0.87 6.44
CA GLN A 75 10.73 -1.59 7.07
C GLN A 75 11.39 -0.73 8.13
N MET A 76 11.27 -1.15 9.39
CA MET A 76 11.99 -0.52 10.48
C MET A 76 13.43 -1.02 10.46
N LYS A 77 14.36 -0.15 10.03
CA LYS A 77 15.80 -0.45 9.97
C LYS A 77 16.48 -0.16 11.29
N ASP A 78 17.59 -0.86 11.53
CA ASP A 78 18.46 -0.60 12.66
C ASP A 78 19.02 0.83 12.57
N PRO A 79 18.90 1.65 13.63
CA PRO A 79 19.41 3.02 13.64
C PRO A 79 20.91 3.16 13.38
N PHE A 80 21.70 2.12 13.63
CA PHE A 80 23.14 2.10 13.31
C PHE A 80 23.40 2.07 11.80
N VAL A 81 22.62 1.27 11.06
CA VAL A 81 22.70 1.21 9.59
C VAL A 81 22.23 2.52 8.96
N GLU A 82 21.21 3.16 9.53
CA GLU A 82 20.74 4.46 9.08
C GLU A 82 21.81 5.57 9.23
N LYS A 83 22.60 5.54 10.29
CA LYS A 83 23.66 6.51 10.51
C LYS A 83 24.78 6.38 9.46
N GLU A 84 25.20 5.17 9.17
CA GLU A 84 26.22 4.87 8.16
C GLU A 84 25.76 5.24 6.74
N VAL A 85 24.48 5.00 6.42
CA VAL A 85 23.85 5.37 5.16
C VAL A 85 23.75 6.90 5.01
N ARG A 86 23.39 7.62 6.07
CA ARG A 86 23.32 9.09 6.07
C ARG A 86 24.69 9.74 5.84
N GLU A 87 25.72 9.22 6.48
CA GLU A 87 27.09 9.75 6.36
C GLU A 87 27.71 9.50 4.98
N ASN A 88 27.37 8.37 4.32
CA ASN A 88 28.00 7.94 3.09
C ASN A 88 27.24 8.24 1.80
N LEU A 89 25.91 8.34 1.83
CA LEU A 89 25.06 8.36 0.62
C LEU A 89 24.21 9.62 0.44
N GLY A 90 24.14 10.54 1.43
CA GLY A 90 23.34 11.76 1.38
C GLY A 90 21.81 11.55 1.51
N GLU A 91 21.07 12.67 1.62
CA GLU A 91 19.63 12.65 1.93
C GLU A 91 18.76 11.87 0.92
N LYS A 92 19.05 11.97 -0.37
CA LYS A 92 18.25 11.27 -1.41
C LYS A 92 18.35 9.75 -1.31
N ALA A 93 19.51 9.23 -0.93
CA ALA A 93 19.69 7.81 -0.74
C ALA A 93 18.97 7.33 0.53
N VAL A 94 18.96 8.13 1.59
CA VAL A 94 18.20 7.86 2.82
C VAL A 94 16.71 7.81 2.54
N LEU A 95 16.16 8.77 1.79
CA LEU A 95 14.74 8.79 1.40
C LEU A 95 14.36 7.55 0.58
N LYS A 96 15.24 7.13 -0.33
CA LYS A 96 15.03 5.91 -1.13
C LYS A 96 15.01 4.65 -0.26
N GLU A 97 15.82 4.59 0.77
CA GLU A 97 15.89 3.50 1.73
C GLU A 97 14.67 3.46 2.68
N LEU A 98 14.09 4.63 2.99
CA LEU A 98 12.91 4.77 3.84
C LEU A 98 11.59 4.62 3.07
N LYS A 99 11.65 4.51 1.74
CA LYS A 99 10.48 4.34 0.90
C LYS A 99 9.75 3.03 1.26
N PRO A 100 8.42 3.08 1.47
CA PRO A 100 7.65 1.87 1.75
C PRO A 100 7.64 0.93 0.54
N ASP A 101 7.61 -0.35 0.82
CA ASP A 101 7.23 -1.36 -0.17
C ASP A 101 5.72 -1.62 -0.08
N GLY A 102 5.11 -2.16 -1.13
CA GLY A 102 3.68 -2.44 -1.12
C GLY A 102 3.06 -2.52 -2.50
N ILE A 103 1.74 -2.40 -2.53
CA ILE A 103 0.95 -2.37 -3.78
C ILE A 103 0.05 -1.14 -3.75
N VAL A 104 0.05 -0.39 -4.84
CA VAL A 104 -0.71 0.84 -5.02
C VAL A 104 -1.84 0.61 -6.03
N ASN A 105 -2.99 1.24 -5.82
CA ASN A 105 -4.03 1.28 -6.83
C ASN A 105 -3.53 1.99 -8.09
N SER A 106 -3.69 1.35 -9.24
CA SER A 106 -3.18 1.85 -10.53
C SER A 106 -3.96 3.05 -11.08
N SER A 107 -5.04 3.48 -10.44
CA SER A 107 -5.80 4.66 -10.82
C SER A 107 -4.93 5.91 -10.73
N GLU A 108 -4.95 6.73 -11.78
CA GLU A 108 -4.21 7.98 -11.84
C GLU A 108 -4.59 8.94 -10.71
N GLU A 109 -5.86 8.99 -10.39
CA GLU A 109 -6.41 9.80 -9.29
C GLU A 109 -5.83 9.37 -7.94
N VAL A 110 -5.82 8.07 -7.65
CA VAL A 110 -5.25 7.53 -6.41
C VAL A 110 -3.76 7.82 -6.32
N ILE A 111 -3.01 7.61 -7.40
CA ILE A 111 -1.57 7.88 -7.45
C ILE A 111 -1.30 9.37 -7.16
N THR A 112 -2.09 10.27 -7.74
CA THR A 112 -1.96 11.72 -7.53
C THR A 112 -2.26 12.11 -6.08
N HIS A 113 -3.23 11.47 -5.43
CA HIS A 113 -3.50 11.70 -4.00
C HIS A 113 -2.39 11.19 -3.09
N LEU A 114 -1.73 10.09 -3.45
CA LEU A 114 -0.63 9.51 -2.68
C LEU A 114 0.68 10.29 -2.83
N ASP A 115 0.94 10.81 -4.03
CA ASP A 115 2.13 11.63 -4.33
C ASP A 115 1.80 12.71 -5.37
N ARG A 116 1.57 13.92 -4.91
CA ARG A 116 1.25 15.08 -5.75
C ARG A 116 2.42 15.58 -6.59
N SER A 117 3.64 15.30 -6.17
CA SER A 117 4.87 15.73 -6.84
C SER A 117 5.40 14.73 -7.86
N PHE A 118 4.62 13.71 -8.15
CA PHE A 118 5.03 12.55 -8.92
C PHE A 118 5.39 12.87 -10.39
N SER A 119 6.68 12.86 -10.66
CA SER A 119 7.23 12.95 -12.02
C SER A 119 8.44 12.00 -12.15
N GLY A 120 8.30 10.92 -12.91
CA GLY A 120 9.35 9.91 -13.03
C GLY A 120 9.21 8.83 -11.95
N ASN A 121 10.21 8.61 -11.12
CA ASN A 121 10.12 7.67 -9.99
C ASN A 121 9.67 8.39 -8.73
N SER A 122 8.63 7.87 -8.09
CA SER A 122 8.18 8.40 -6.80
C SER A 122 9.18 8.03 -5.69
N ASP A 123 9.45 8.98 -4.79
CA ASP A 123 10.21 8.76 -3.57
C ASP A 123 9.32 8.31 -2.39
N VAL A 124 7.99 8.35 -2.57
CA VAL A 124 6.99 8.12 -1.50
C VAL A 124 6.27 6.79 -1.66
N ILE A 125 6.03 6.35 -2.91
CA ILE A 125 5.29 5.13 -3.23
C ILE A 125 6.07 4.27 -4.24
N PRO A 126 5.85 2.94 -4.29
CA PRO A 126 6.57 2.03 -5.20
C PRO A 126 6.06 2.12 -6.65
N VAL A 127 5.99 3.32 -7.21
CA VAL A 127 5.49 3.60 -8.56
C VAL A 127 6.48 4.47 -9.30
N GLY A 128 6.65 4.18 -10.59
CA GLY A 128 7.47 4.96 -11.52
C GLY A 128 6.74 5.23 -12.82
N ARG A 129 7.15 6.27 -13.54
CA ARG A 129 6.66 6.63 -14.88
C ARG A 129 7.77 6.55 -15.91
N ASN A 130 7.41 6.09 -17.08
CA ASN A 130 8.23 6.16 -18.29
C ASN A 130 8.20 7.60 -18.86
N LYS A 131 9.04 7.85 -19.86
CA LYS A 131 9.08 9.15 -20.56
C LYS A 131 7.76 9.51 -21.26
N ASP A 132 6.98 8.52 -21.67
CA ASP A 132 5.64 8.67 -22.28
C ASP A 132 4.51 8.82 -21.26
N GLN A 133 4.84 9.01 -19.97
CA GLN A 133 3.92 9.13 -18.85
C GLN A 133 3.16 7.84 -18.46
N SER A 134 3.37 6.73 -19.16
CA SER A 134 2.85 5.43 -18.73
C SER A 134 3.53 4.93 -17.45
N LEU A 135 2.83 4.07 -16.68
CA LEU A 135 3.42 3.45 -15.51
C LEU A 135 4.55 2.50 -15.93
N SER A 136 5.67 2.59 -15.24
CA SER A 136 6.81 1.71 -15.51
C SER A 136 6.49 0.26 -15.14
N LYS A 137 7.15 -0.69 -15.81
CA LYS A 137 7.00 -2.13 -15.54
C LYS A 137 7.45 -2.53 -14.12
N THR A 138 8.26 -1.71 -13.48
CA THR A 138 8.72 -1.92 -12.11
C THR A 138 7.75 -1.39 -11.07
N SER A 139 6.69 -0.69 -11.48
CA SER A 139 5.66 -0.19 -10.58
C SER A 139 4.87 -1.35 -9.97
N LYS A 140 4.72 -1.32 -8.65
CA LYS A 140 3.93 -2.29 -7.90
C LYS A 140 2.48 -1.81 -7.79
N VAL A 141 1.69 -2.05 -8.82
CA VAL A 141 0.32 -1.57 -8.93
C VAL A 141 -0.68 -2.69 -9.16
N LEU A 142 -1.89 -2.46 -8.71
CA LEU A 142 -3.05 -3.31 -8.92
C LEU A 142 -4.28 -2.43 -9.19
N SER A 143 -5.14 -2.83 -10.10
CA SER A 143 -6.40 -2.11 -10.33
C SER A 143 -7.34 -2.20 -9.13
N GLY A 144 -8.28 -1.25 -9.00
CA GLY A 144 -9.31 -1.33 -7.96
C GLY A 144 -10.10 -2.65 -8.05
N ARG A 145 -10.40 -3.11 -9.27
CA ARG A 145 -10.99 -4.44 -9.50
C ARG A 145 -10.07 -5.57 -9.02
N GLY A 146 -8.75 -5.45 -9.21
CA GLY A 146 -7.78 -6.42 -8.72
C GLY A 146 -7.79 -6.52 -7.18
N PHE A 147 -7.87 -5.40 -6.47
CA PHE A 147 -8.04 -5.40 -5.01
C PHE A 147 -9.33 -6.10 -4.58
N ASN A 148 -10.45 -5.84 -5.24
CA ASN A 148 -11.73 -6.50 -4.96
C ASN A 148 -11.65 -8.02 -5.21
N THR A 149 -11.03 -8.45 -6.31
CA THR A 149 -10.84 -9.87 -6.62
C THR A 149 -9.99 -10.59 -5.57
N LEU A 150 -8.92 -9.96 -5.07
CA LEU A 150 -8.12 -10.52 -3.98
C LEU A 150 -8.94 -10.68 -2.70
N SER A 151 -9.84 -9.75 -2.42
CA SER A 151 -10.75 -9.80 -1.29
C SER A 151 -11.72 -10.97 -1.39
N GLU A 152 -12.40 -11.12 -2.51
CA GLU A 152 -13.39 -12.18 -2.76
C GLU A 152 -12.77 -13.58 -2.76
N TYR A 153 -11.61 -13.74 -3.39
CA TYR A 153 -10.89 -15.01 -3.45
C TYR A 153 -10.56 -15.57 -2.06
N LYS A 154 -10.29 -14.70 -1.09
CA LYS A 154 -9.92 -15.09 0.27
C LYS A 154 -11.12 -15.33 1.18
N ILE A 155 -12.20 -14.60 1.00
CA ILE A 155 -13.48 -14.86 1.69
C ILE A 155 -14.04 -16.23 1.25
N GLY A 156 -13.99 -16.55 -0.05
CA GLY A 156 -14.43 -17.84 -0.58
C GLY A 156 -13.62 -19.05 -0.07
N ARG A 157 -12.33 -18.89 0.23
CA ARG A 157 -11.50 -19.96 0.83
C ARG A 157 -11.68 -20.12 2.34
N ALA A 158 -12.11 -19.07 3.04
CA ALA A 158 -12.39 -19.15 4.47
C ALA A 158 -13.71 -19.89 4.79
N HIS A 159 -14.54 -20.13 3.79
CA HIS A 159 -15.80 -20.84 3.92
C HIS A 159 -15.72 -22.34 3.54
N VAL A 160 -14.57 -22.82 3.17
CA VAL A 160 -14.28 -24.25 2.96
C VAL A 160 -13.44 -24.76 4.14
#